data_e9ceb139483a67ca906e530152304fc4
#
_entry.id   e9ceb139483a67ca906e530152304fc4
#
_cell.length_a   1.000
_cell.length_b   1.000
_cell.length_c   1.000
_cell.angle_alpha   90.00
_cell.angle_beta   90.00
_cell.angle_gamma   90.00
#
_symmetry.space_group_name_H-M   'P 1'
#
loop_
_entity.id
_entity.type
_entity.pdbx_description
1 polymer ?
#
loop_
_entity_poly.entity_id
_entity_poly.type
_entity_poly.pdbx_seq_one_letter_code
_entity_poly.pdbx_strand_id
1 'polypeptide(L)'
;MKHFICMLIVLVMLIPAACAAALLSEEETIQIAKEKYPKSAQKMGWPLLDLDAYDTECRKMKNPDGTTTWDVRFLSPEYDVPFAEVEGSVFENPRTASLVWNDPDMYIHKFQIWRKKYGLDGFRAWPLDVQAAFYQELLRVKDYHIAKYGPLEDMFEWKGYLQIISRVHDVPRKGEVQLEGALNLAREYLIQNGITQDELQNLVEYASFYRDDPAKPEYEIRYFKSKADENPLYSVTIDAVTGAVKEVQK
;
A
#
# COMPACT_ATOMS: atom_id res chain seq x y z
N MET A 1 -54.35 -49.30 -21.64
CA MET A 1 -54.14 -47.84 -21.41
C MET A 1 -53.86 -47.45 -19.93
N LYS A 2 -54.39 -48.12 -18.91
CA LYS A 2 -54.15 -47.75 -17.51
C LYS A 2 -52.69 -47.97 -17.04
N HIS A 3 -51.95 -48.94 -17.59
CA HIS A 3 -50.59 -49.20 -17.21
C HIS A 3 -49.54 -48.27 -17.83
N PHE A 4 -49.87 -47.62 -18.92
CA PHE A 4 -48.99 -46.65 -19.61
C PHE A 4 -48.94 -45.29 -18.86
N ILE A 5 -50.06 -44.89 -18.23
CA ILE A 5 -50.15 -43.64 -17.48
C ILE A 5 -49.36 -43.72 -16.17
N CYS A 6 -49.38 -44.87 -15.49
CA CYS A 6 -48.59 -45.05 -14.26
C CYS A 6 -47.06 -45.02 -14.53
N MET A 7 -46.63 -45.53 -15.68
CA MET A 7 -45.20 -45.55 -16.06
C MET A 7 -44.68 -44.14 -16.40
N LEU A 8 -45.54 -43.28 -16.96
CA LEU A 8 -45.20 -41.88 -17.29
C LEU A 8 -45.07 -40.99 -16.02
N ILE A 9 -45.93 -41.27 -15.00
CA ILE A 9 -45.88 -40.52 -13.73
C ILE A 9 -44.66 -40.88 -12.91
N VAL A 10 -44.19 -42.13 -12.94
CA VAL A 10 -42.98 -42.55 -12.28
C VAL A 10 -41.75 -42.02 -12.97
N LEU A 11 -41.75 -41.84 -14.30
CA LEU A 11 -40.65 -41.27 -15.07
C LEU A 11 -40.47 -39.77 -14.83
N VAL A 12 -41.56 -39.05 -14.58
CA VAL A 12 -41.53 -37.60 -14.26
C VAL A 12 -41.06 -37.34 -12.84
N MET A 13 -41.22 -38.31 -11.91
CA MET A 13 -40.70 -38.21 -10.53
C MET A 13 -39.21 -38.53 -10.42
N LEU A 14 -38.58 -39.05 -11.48
CA LEU A 14 -37.15 -39.36 -11.58
C LEU A 14 -36.33 -38.31 -12.31
N ILE A 15 -36.90 -37.13 -12.58
CA ILE A 15 -36.05 -35.98 -12.89
C ILE A 15 -35.32 -35.70 -11.59
N PRO A 16 -34.00 -35.96 -11.54
CA PRO A 16 -33.25 -35.54 -10.38
C PRO A 16 -33.52 -34.02 -10.29
N ALA A 17 -34.09 -33.58 -9.14
CA ALA A 17 -33.97 -32.20 -8.80
C ALA A 17 -32.51 -31.89 -8.99
N ALA A 18 -32.17 -31.19 -10.08
CA ALA A 18 -30.84 -30.63 -10.19
C ALA A 18 -30.67 -29.88 -8.87
N CYS A 19 -29.91 -30.46 -7.98
CA CYS A 19 -29.57 -29.80 -6.73
C CYS A 19 -28.94 -28.48 -7.20
N ALA A 20 -29.73 -27.44 -7.21
CA ALA A 20 -29.17 -26.11 -7.27
C ALA A 20 -28.16 -26.12 -6.14
N ALA A 21 -26.89 -26.17 -6.47
CA ALA A 21 -25.84 -26.18 -5.48
C ALA A 21 -26.14 -25.00 -4.58
N ALA A 22 -26.44 -25.29 -3.30
CA ALA A 22 -26.80 -24.23 -2.37
C ALA A 22 -25.68 -23.19 -2.43
N LEU A 23 -26.06 -21.94 -2.69
CA LEU A 23 -25.13 -20.82 -2.71
C LEU A 23 -24.37 -20.78 -1.37
N LEU A 24 -23.08 -20.53 -1.41
CA LEU A 24 -22.30 -20.39 -0.20
C LEU A 24 -22.79 -19.21 0.63
N SER A 25 -22.86 -19.39 1.94
CA SER A 25 -22.97 -18.28 2.88
C SER A 25 -21.60 -17.63 3.08
N GLU A 26 -21.58 -16.48 3.72
CA GLU A 26 -20.33 -15.79 4.08
C GLU A 26 -19.50 -16.65 5.03
N GLU A 27 -20.13 -17.24 6.07
CA GLU A 27 -19.48 -18.11 7.06
C GLU A 27 -18.88 -19.36 6.40
N GLU A 28 -19.64 -20.02 5.51
CA GLU A 28 -19.13 -21.19 4.76
C GLU A 28 -17.94 -20.81 3.89
N THR A 29 -17.98 -19.61 3.28
CA THR A 29 -16.91 -19.08 2.43
C THR A 29 -15.63 -18.85 3.24
N ILE A 30 -15.74 -18.19 4.37
CA ILE A 30 -14.62 -17.94 5.29
C ILE A 30 -14.04 -19.27 5.77
N GLN A 31 -14.90 -20.23 6.13
CA GLN A 31 -14.46 -21.56 6.59
C GLN A 31 -13.68 -22.31 5.49
N ILE A 32 -14.14 -22.29 4.25
CA ILE A 32 -13.42 -22.90 3.12
C ILE A 32 -12.03 -22.27 2.95
N ALA A 33 -11.92 -20.94 3.07
CA ALA A 33 -10.65 -20.24 2.98
C ALA A 33 -9.71 -20.64 4.10
N LYS A 34 -10.20 -20.67 5.36
CA LYS A 34 -9.43 -21.11 6.55
C LYS A 34 -8.93 -22.56 6.43
N GLU A 35 -9.75 -23.47 5.96
CA GLU A 35 -9.36 -24.88 5.75
C GLU A 35 -8.35 -25.06 4.59
N LYS A 36 -8.40 -24.18 3.59
CA LYS A 36 -7.52 -24.25 2.43
C LYS A 36 -6.15 -23.63 2.71
N TYR A 37 -6.10 -22.60 3.53
CA TYR A 37 -4.88 -21.83 3.77
C TYR A 37 -3.68 -22.69 4.22
N PRO A 38 -3.77 -23.56 5.24
CA PRO A 38 -2.63 -24.35 5.70
C PRO A 38 -2.01 -25.22 4.59
N LYS A 39 -2.85 -25.78 3.71
CA LYS A 39 -2.38 -26.59 2.58
C LYS A 39 -1.67 -25.74 1.54
N SER A 40 -2.18 -24.53 1.29
CA SER A 40 -1.56 -23.57 0.37
C SER A 40 -0.24 -23.07 0.94
N ALA A 41 -0.22 -22.70 2.22
CA ALA A 41 0.97 -22.22 2.93
C ALA A 41 2.09 -23.29 2.91
N GLN A 42 1.77 -24.53 3.22
CA GLN A 42 2.74 -25.63 3.19
C GLN A 42 3.32 -25.85 1.76
N LYS A 43 2.45 -25.81 0.74
CA LYS A 43 2.85 -25.99 -0.65
C LYS A 43 3.75 -24.88 -1.15
N MET A 44 3.46 -23.63 -0.73
CA MET A 44 4.12 -22.42 -1.22
C MET A 44 5.26 -21.94 -0.31
N GLY A 45 5.49 -22.60 0.85
CA GLY A 45 6.49 -22.19 1.83
C GLY A 45 6.12 -20.90 2.57
N TRP A 46 4.82 -20.60 2.70
CA TRP A 46 4.31 -19.46 3.47
C TRP A 46 4.27 -19.77 4.97
N PRO A 47 4.21 -18.77 5.84
CA PRO A 47 4.00 -19.00 7.27
C PRO A 47 2.64 -19.65 7.52
N LEU A 48 2.56 -20.49 8.55
CA LEU A 48 1.29 -21.04 9.03
C LEU A 48 0.68 -20.03 10.02
N LEU A 49 -0.24 -19.22 9.53
CA LEU A 49 -0.95 -18.21 10.32
C LEU A 49 -2.22 -18.80 10.93
N ASP A 50 -2.55 -18.39 12.13
CA ASP A 50 -3.84 -18.67 12.77
C ASP A 50 -4.88 -17.64 12.30
N LEU A 51 -5.60 -17.97 11.24
CA LEU A 51 -6.59 -17.08 10.64
C LEU A 51 -7.84 -16.85 11.53
N ASP A 52 -7.98 -17.55 12.64
CA ASP A 52 -9.04 -17.28 13.62
C ASP A 52 -8.77 -16.01 14.43
N ALA A 53 -7.52 -15.57 14.49
CA ALA A 53 -7.12 -14.31 15.12
C ALA A 53 -7.27 -13.07 14.21
N TYR A 54 -7.65 -13.26 12.93
CA TYR A 54 -7.72 -12.20 11.94
C TYR A 54 -9.13 -11.67 11.77
N ASP A 55 -9.27 -10.36 11.66
CA ASP A 55 -10.50 -9.75 11.17
C ASP A 55 -10.73 -10.16 9.72
N THR A 56 -11.97 -10.42 9.35
CA THR A 56 -12.28 -10.95 8.03
C THR A 56 -13.22 -10.02 7.26
N GLU A 57 -12.83 -9.67 6.05
CA GLU A 57 -13.70 -9.02 5.05
C GLU A 57 -14.09 -10.06 4.00
N CYS A 58 -15.38 -10.15 3.68
CA CYS A 58 -15.88 -11.06 2.68
C CYS A 58 -16.84 -10.33 1.73
N ARG A 59 -16.64 -10.47 0.42
CA ARG A 59 -17.44 -9.81 -0.59
C ARG A 59 -17.84 -10.77 -1.71
N LYS A 60 -19.15 -10.85 -1.95
CA LYS A 60 -19.70 -11.62 -3.07
C LYS A 60 -19.51 -10.90 -4.39
N MET A 61 -18.95 -11.60 -5.38
CA MET A 61 -18.67 -11.12 -6.72
C MET A 61 -19.44 -11.93 -7.74
N LYS A 62 -20.14 -11.25 -8.67
CA LYS A 62 -20.80 -11.90 -9.81
C LYS A 62 -19.94 -11.71 -11.05
N ASN A 63 -19.50 -12.81 -11.62
CA ASN A 63 -18.66 -12.81 -12.81
C ASN A 63 -19.50 -12.56 -14.09
N PRO A 64 -18.88 -12.08 -15.18
CA PRO A 64 -19.57 -11.86 -16.47
C PRO A 64 -20.19 -13.12 -17.06
N ASP A 65 -19.66 -14.30 -16.77
CA ASP A 65 -20.18 -15.60 -17.20
C ASP A 65 -21.37 -16.10 -16.35
N GLY A 66 -21.81 -15.32 -15.36
CA GLY A 66 -22.90 -15.63 -14.46
C GLY A 66 -22.51 -16.48 -13.25
N THR A 67 -21.27 -16.93 -13.16
CA THR A 67 -20.77 -17.61 -11.97
C THR A 67 -20.58 -16.66 -10.80
N THR A 68 -20.50 -17.21 -9.60
CA THR A 68 -20.26 -16.43 -8.37
C THR A 68 -18.91 -16.84 -7.78
N THR A 69 -18.14 -15.85 -7.39
CA THR A 69 -16.96 -15.99 -6.56
C THR A 69 -17.08 -15.08 -5.34
N TRP A 70 -16.36 -15.42 -4.29
CA TRP A 70 -16.26 -14.60 -3.11
C TRP A 70 -14.83 -14.13 -2.96
N ASP A 71 -14.66 -12.84 -2.78
CA ASP A 71 -13.38 -12.24 -2.39
C ASP A 71 -13.29 -12.24 -0.87
N VAL A 72 -12.24 -12.85 -0.34
CA VAL A 72 -12.03 -13.01 1.12
C VAL A 72 -10.68 -12.42 1.48
N ARG A 73 -10.64 -11.62 2.55
CA ARG A 73 -9.46 -10.96 3.05
C ARG A 73 -9.36 -11.15 4.56
N PHE A 74 -8.20 -11.59 5.02
CA PHE A 74 -7.89 -11.73 6.43
C PHE A 74 -6.92 -10.59 6.81
N LEU A 75 -7.42 -9.69 7.66
CA LEU A 75 -6.70 -8.49 8.07
C LEU A 75 -5.83 -8.80 9.27
N SER A 76 -4.54 -8.53 9.15
CA SER A 76 -3.57 -8.82 10.20
C SER A 76 -3.83 -8.00 11.46
N PRO A 77 -3.91 -8.64 12.65
CA PRO A 77 -4.07 -7.94 13.92
C PRO A 77 -2.80 -7.20 14.38
N GLU A 78 -1.67 -7.44 13.71
CA GLU A 78 -0.37 -6.85 14.09
C GLU A 78 -0.23 -5.38 13.68
N TYR A 79 -1.13 -4.89 12.80
CA TYR A 79 -1.05 -3.53 12.26
C TYR A 79 -2.22 -2.66 12.73
N ASP A 80 -1.92 -1.42 13.11
CA ASP A 80 -2.91 -0.38 13.48
C ASP A 80 -3.81 0.04 12.30
N VAL A 81 -3.56 -0.52 11.11
CA VAL A 81 -4.28 -0.21 9.87
C VAL A 81 -4.70 -1.49 9.16
N PRO A 82 -5.83 -1.51 8.44
CA PRO A 82 -6.29 -2.69 7.73
C PRO A 82 -5.25 -3.13 6.68
N PHE A 83 -4.60 -4.25 6.94
CA PHE A 83 -3.68 -4.90 6.00
C PHE A 83 -4.11 -6.34 5.78
N ALA A 84 -4.53 -6.65 4.55
CA ALA A 84 -4.90 -8.00 4.16
C ALA A 84 -3.63 -8.86 3.99
N GLU A 85 -3.25 -9.58 5.05
CA GLU A 85 -2.08 -10.45 5.03
C GLU A 85 -2.34 -11.74 4.24
N VAL A 86 -3.58 -12.22 4.27
CA VAL A 86 -4.05 -13.31 3.40
C VAL A 86 -5.28 -12.83 2.65
N GLU A 87 -5.29 -13.02 1.35
CA GLU A 87 -6.47 -12.69 0.53
C GLU A 87 -6.64 -13.68 -0.62
N GLY A 88 -7.80 -13.70 -1.22
CA GLY A 88 -8.06 -14.48 -2.41
C GLY A 88 -9.52 -14.73 -2.71
N SER A 89 -9.77 -15.66 -3.62
CA SER A 89 -11.11 -15.98 -4.09
C SER A 89 -11.55 -17.38 -3.66
N VAL A 90 -12.79 -17.47 -3.22
CA VAL A 90 -13.48 -18.74 -2.96
C VAL A 90 -14.53 -18.97 -4.06
N PHE A 91 -14.50 -20.15 -4.64
CA PHE A 91 -15.36 -20.54 -5.75
C PHE A 91 -16.49 -21.44 -5.25
N GLU A 92 -17.70 -21.20 -5.74
CA GLU A 92 -18.87 -22.01 -5.39
C GLU A 92 -18.86 -23.38 -6.10
N ASN A 93 -18.30 -23.43 -7.30
CA ASN A 93 -18.24 -24.65 -8.07
C ASN A 93 -16.92 -24.75 -8.90
N PRO A 94 -15.97 -25.67 -8.58
CA PRO A 94 -16.00 -26.51 -7.37
C PRO A 94 -15.77 -25.67 -6.09
N ARG A 95 -16.26 -26.16 -4.96
CA ARG A 95 -16.03 -25.52 -3.63
C ARG A 95 -14.54 -25.58 -3.29
N THR A 96 -13.83 -24.52 -3.58
CA THR A 96 -12.38 -24.38 -3.32
C THR A 96 -11.98 -22.93 -3.18
N ALA A 97 -10.76 -22.68 -2.70
CA ALA A 97 -10.21 -21.35 -2.59
C ALA A 97 -8.85 -21.28 -3.30
N SER A 98 -8.58 -20.10 -3.88
CA SER A 98 -7.25 -19.68 -4.34
C SER A 98 -6.82 -18.52 -3.46
N LEU A 99 -5.80 -18.73 -2.64
CA LEU A 99 -5.35 -17.78 -1.65
C LEU A 99 -3.92 -17.34 -1.95
N VAL A 100 -3.59 -16.12 -1.54
CA VAL A 100 -2.26 -15.52 -1.59
C VAL A 100 -1.91 -15.01 -0.19
N TRP A 101 -0.68 -15.19 0.22
CA TRP A 101 -0.12 -14.54 1.39
C TRP A 101 0.66 -13.30 0.94
N ASN A 102 0.27 -12.16 1.48
CA ASN A 102 0.91 -10.87 1.26
C ASN A 102 1.98 -10.69 2.34
N ASP A 103 3.24 -10.96 2.00
CA ASP A 103 4.36 -10.80 2.92
C ASP A 103 4.46 -9.35 3.41
N PRO A 104 4.20 -9.07 4.70
CA PRO A 104 4.21 -7.69 5.22
C PRO A 104 5.59 -7.03 5.17
N ASP A 105 6.66 -7.83 5.11
CA ASP A 105 8.03 -7.36 4.94
C ASP A 105 8.43 -7.17 3.47
N MET A 106 7.56 -7.49 2.53
CA MET A 106 7.75 -7.08 1.15
C MET A 106 7.59 -5.57 1.02
N TYR A 107 8.52 -4.90 0.32
CA TYR A 107 8.57 -3.43 0.26
C TYR A 107 7.24 -2.76 -0.13
N ILE A 108 6.50 -3.34 -1.10
CA ILE A 108 5.23 -2.78 -1.56
C ILE A 108 4.16 -2.82 -0.46
N HIS A 109 4.09 -3.92 0.30
CA HIS A 109 3.15 -4.07 1.40
C HIS A 109 3.55 -3.16 2.57
N LYS A 110 4.83 -3.08 2.88
CA LYS A 110 5.35 -2.15 3.89
C LYS A 110 4.99 -0.70 3.56
N PHE A 111 5.17 -0.29 2.31
CA PHE A 111 4.76 1.04 1.86
C PHE A 111 3.24 1.26 1.98
N GLN A 112 2.43 0.27 1.62
CA GLN A 112 0.97 0.36 1.77
C GLN A 112 0.53 0.52 3.22
N ILE A 113 1.14 -0.23 4.15
CA ILE A 113 0.90 -0.13 5.59
C ILE A 113 1.23 1.29 6.08
N TRP A 114 2.41 1.79 5.76
CA TRP A 114 2.84 3.13 6.15
C TRP A 114 1.94 4.23 5.56
N ARG A 115 1.60 4.11 4.28
CA ARG A 115 0.69 5.04 3.60
C ARG A 115 -0.68 5.12 4.29
N LYS A 116 -1.25 4.00 4.67
CA LYS A 116 -2.52 3.95 5.41
C LYS A 116 -2.39 4.54 6.80
N LYS A 117 -1.31 4.22 7.53
CA LYS A 117 -1.05 4.70 8.88
C LYS A 117 -0.93 6.23 8.96
N TYR A 118 -0.29 6.85 8.00
CA TYR A 118 -0.06 8.29 7.99
C TYR A 118 -1.04 9.08 7.11
N GLY A 119 -2.01 8.42 6.50
CA GLY A 119 -3.12 9.06 5.79
C GLY A 119 -2.73 9.83 4.54
N LEU A 120 -1.83 9.31 3.69
CA LEU A 120 -1.05 10.14 2.81
C LEU A 120 -1.27 9.97 1.33
N ASP A 121 -1.36 11.12 0.66
CA ASP A 121 -1.36 11.26 -0.79
C ASP A 121 0.06 11.21 -1.39
N GLY A 122 1.04 10.78 -0.61
CA GLY A 122 2.41 10.60 -1.05
C GLY A 122 3.45 10.83 0.06
N PHE A 123 4.62 10.26 -0.13
CA PHE A 123 5.74 10.27 0.81
C PHE A 123 6.17 11.70 1.23
N ARG A 124 6.09 12.66 0.31
CA ARG A 124 6.49 14.06 0.56
C ARG A 124 5.63 14.78 1.61
N ALA A 125 4.39 14.34 1.80
CA ALA A 125 3.50 14.93 2.81
C ALA A 125 3.75 14.41 4.22
N TRP A 126 4.66 13.44 4.39
CA TRP A 126 4.98 12.87 5.69
C TRP A 126 5.89 13.80 6.51
N PRO A 127 5.73 13.87 7.83
CA PRO A 127 6.70 14.51 8.68
C PRO A 127 8.12 13.97 8.42
N LEU A 128 9.15 14.80 8.54
CA LEU A 128 10.52 14.40 8.18
C LEU A 128 11.06 13.23 9.00
N ASP A 129 10.71 13.18 10.28
CA ASP A 129 11.06 12.05 11.15
C ASP A 129 10.41 10.74 10.71
N VAL A 130 9.16 10.81 10.22
CA VAL A 130 8.44 9.67 9.64
C VAL A 130 9.08 9.25 8.32
N GLN A 131 9.47 10.21 7.46
CA GLN A 131 10.19 9.92 6.22
C GLN A 131 11.51 9.22 6.50
N ALA A 132 12.30 9.71 7.47
CA ALA A 132 13.56 9.10 7.86
C ALA A 132 13.38 7.69 8.44
N ALA A 133 12.40 7.49 9.32
CA ALA A 133 12.08 6.18 9.88
C ALA A 133 11.67 5.19 8.80
N PHE A 134 10.84 5.63 7.85
CA PHE A 134 10.44 4.81 6.71
C PHE A 134 11.62 4.44 5.81
N TYR A 135 12.52 5.39 5.56
CA TYR A 135 13.73 5.13 4.79
C TYR A 135 14.58 4.01 5.42
N GLN A 136 14.81 4.04 6.73
CA GLN A 136 15.56 3.01 7.44
C GLN A 136 14.86 1.64 7.33
N GLU A 137 13.54 1.63 7.45
CA GLU A 137 12.74 0.41 7.29
C GLU A 137 12.82 -0.14 5.86
N LEU A 138 12.80 0.72 4.85
CA LEU A 138 12.97 0.30 3.46
C LEU A 138 14.35 -0.28 3.16
N LEU A 139 15.42 0.24 3.75
CA LEU A 139 16.74 -0.35 3.63
C LEU A 139 16.75 -1.78 4.18
N ARG A 140 16.16 -2.00 5.35
CA ARG A 140 16.01 -3.33 5.96
C ARG A 140 15.21 -4.27 5.06
N VAL A 141 14.07 -3.81 4.57
CA VAL A 141 13.17 -4.57 3.70
C VAL A 141 13.80 -4.85 2.33
N LYS A 142 14.61 -3.93 1.82
CA LYS A 142 15.36 -4.15 0.57
C LYS A 142 16.27 -5.37 0.67
N ASP A 143 17.07 -5.46 1.73
CA ASP A 143 17.99 -6.59 1.91
C ASP A 143 17.23 -7.91 2.08
N TYR A 144 16.14 -7.90 2.84
CA TYR A 144 15.24 -9.04 2.98
C TYR A 144 14.64 -9.46 1.63
N HIS A 145 14.13 -8.50 0.84
CA HIS A 145 13.53 -8.78 -0.45
C HIS A 145 14.54 -9.40 -1.41
N ILE A 146 15.75 -8.83 -1.52
CA ILE A 146 16.81 -9.35 -2.38
C ILE A 146 17.16 -10.79 -2.01
N ALA A 147 17.27 -11.08 -0.71
CA ALA A 147 17.59 -12.42 -0.23
C ALA A 147 16.49 -13.45 -0.54
N LYS A 148 15.21 -13.05 -0.49
CA LYS A 148 14.07 -13.96 -0.62
C LYS A 148 13.50 -14.06 -2.03
N TYR A 149 13.44 -12.94 -2.75
CA TYR A 149 12.73 -12.83 -4.03
C TYR A 149 13.65 -12.49 -5.22
N GLY A 150 14.91 -12.17 -4.96
CA GLY A 150 15.89 -11.82 -5.99
C GLY A 150 16.01 -10.31 -6.23
N PRO A 151 16.78 -9.90 -7.25
CA PRO A 151 17.10 -8.51 -7.49
C PRO A 151 15.85 -7.67 -7.81
N LEU A 152 15.85 -6.44 -7.29
CA LEU A 152 14.75 -5.46 -7.43
C LEU A 152 14.78 -4.71 -8.77
N GLU A 153 15.82 -4.90 -9.57
CA GLU A 153 16.13 -4.08 -10.74
C GLU A 153 15.08 -4.17 -11.86
N ASP A 154 14.33 -5.25 -11.92
CA ASP A 154 13.31 -5.49 -12.95
C ASP A 154 11.90 -5.01 -12.55
N MET A 155 11.72 -4.51 -11.35
CA MET A 155 10.41 -4.09 -10.87
C MET A 155 10.20 -2.59 -11.14
N PHE A 156 9.30 -2.28 -12.07
CA PHE A 156 8.98 -0.90 -12.49
C PHE A 156 8.61 0.03 -11.31
N GLU A 157 7.82 -0.46 -10.38
CA GLU A 157 7.40 0.29 -9.19
C GLU A 157 8.57 0.61 -8.25
N TRP A 158 9.53 -0.29 -8.14
CA TRP A 158 10.70 -0.09 -7.29
C TRP A 158 11.61 1.05 -7.75
N LYS A 159 11.73 1.27 -9.06
CA LYS A 159 12.52 2.39 -9.60
C LYS A 159 11.97 3.74 -9.14
N GLY A 160 10.64 3.87 -9.09
CA GLY A 160 9.98 5.06 -8.54
C GLY A 160 10.28 5.25 -7.05
N TYR A 161 10.23 4.18 -6.27
CA TYR A 161 10.55 4.22 -4.83
C TYR A 161 12.02 4.49 -4.58
N LEU A 162 12.94 3.91 -5.33
CA LEU A 162 14.37 4.20 -5.21
C LEU A 162 14.68 5.67 -5.46
N GLN A 163 13.99 6.33 -6.41
CA GLN A 163 14.15 7.77 -6.62
C GLN A 163 13.67 8.61 -5.42
N ILE A 164 12.60 8.18 -4.76
CA ILE A 164 12.13 8.82 -3.52
C ILE A 164 13.08 8.55 -2.38
N ILE A 165 13.48 7.29 -2.21
CA ILE A 165 14.37 6.81 -1.13
C ILE A 165 15.78 7.37 -1.26
N SER A 166 16.33 7.50 -2.46
CA SER A 166 17.66 8.06 -2.67
C SER A 166 17.78 9.52 -2.23
N ARG A 167 16.67 10.17 -1.91
CA ARG A 167 16.61 11.60 -1.59
C ARG A 167 16.35 11.89 -0.11
N VAL A 168 15.96 10.91 0.71
CA VAL A 168 15.68 11.15 2.13
C VAL A 168 16.53 10.21 2.98
N HIS A 169 17.61 10.74 3.53
CA HIS A 169 18.60 9.92 4.25
C HIS A 169 18.56 10.08 5.76
N ASP A 170 18.01 11.18 6.27
CA ASP A 170 18.13 11.50 7.69
C ASP A 170 17.18 12.62 8.11
N VAL A 171 17.23 12.99 9.37
CA VAL A 171 16.63 14.18 9.93
C VAL A 171 17.72 15.19 10.30
N PRO A 172 17.39 16.51 10.36
CA PRO A 172 18.36 17.52 10.77
C PRO A 172 18.86 17.25 12.19
N ARG A 173 20.19 17.34 12.37
CA ARG A 173 20.87 17.12 13.65
C ARG A 173 20.86 18.38 14.50
N LYS A 174 21.22 18.23 15.76
CA LYS A 174 21.41 19.39 16.65
C LYS A 174 22.53 20.29 16.09
N GLY A 175 22.19 21.58 15.88
CA GLY A 175 23.11 22.58 15.30
C GLY A 175 22.90 22.81 13.81
N GLU A 176 22.10 22.00 13.14
CA GLU A 176 21.62 22.25 11.79
C GLU A 176 20.31 23.01 11.81
N VAL A 177 19.97 23.67 10.70
CA VAL A 177 18.67 24.34 10.52
C VAL A 177 17.58 23.30 10.68
N GLN A 178 16.64 23.55 11.57
CA GLN A 178 15.48 22.69 11.77
C GLN A 178 14.41 23.01 10.71
N LEU A 179 13.45 22.09 10.51
CA LEU A 179 12.42 22.22 9.46
C LEU A 179 11.73 23.58 9.44
N GLU A 180 11.25 24.04 10.59
CA GLU A 180 10.55 25.33 10.68
C GLU A 180 11.45 26.51 10.26
N GLY A 181 12.72 26.46 10.63
CA GLY A 181 13.71 27.45 10.21
C GLY A 181 13.93 27.42 8.70
N ALA A 182 14.04 26.24 8.11
CA ALA A 182 14.20 26.09 6.66
C ALA A 182 12.97 26.60 5.88
N LEU A 183 11.76 26.27 6.35
CA LEU A 183 10.51 26.79 5.76
C LEU A 183 10.44 28.31 5.78
N ASN A 184 10.83 28.93 6.90
CA ASN A 184 10.85 30.38 7.03
C ASN A 184 11.88 31.03 6.10
N LEU A 185 13.10 30.48 6.01
CA LEU A 185 14.13 30.95 5.09
C LEU A 185 13.67 30.88 3.62
N ALA A 186 13.00 29.80 3.23
CA ALA A 186 12.48 29.65 1.88
C ALA A 186 11.39 30.70 1.58
N ARG A 187 10.45 30.91 2.49
CA ARG A 187 9.38 31.91 2.35
C ARG A 187 9.94 33.34 2.28
N GLU A 188 10.85 33.68 3.19
CA GLU A 188 11.52 34.98 3.18
C GLU A 188 12.24 35.23 1.87
N TYR A 189 12.97 34.23 1.37
CA TYR A 189 13.66 34.35 0.10
C TYR A 189 12.69 34.60 -1.05
N LEU A 190 11.59 33.82 -1.14
CA LEU A 190 10.60 33.99 -2.21
C LEU A 190 9.93 35.37 -2.14
N ILE A 191 9.61 35.88 -0.94
CA ILE A 191 9.05 37.21 -0.76
C ILE A 191 10.03 38.29 -1.21
N GLN A 192 11.31 38.19 -0.85
CA GLN A 192 12.35 39.12 -1.28
C GLN A 192 12.54 39.12 -2.80
N ASN A 193 12.18 38.00 -3.47
CA ASN A 193 12.24 37.86 -4.92
C ASN A 193 10.90 38.11 -5.64
N GLY A 194 9.96 38.80 -4.97
CA GLY A 194 8.76 39.34 -5.59
C GLY A 194 7.51 38.48 -5.51
N ILE A 195 7.54 37.37 -4.77
CA ILE A 195 6.33 36.59 -4.48
C ILE A 195 5.63 37.21 -3.29
N THR A 196 4.34 37.45 -3.40
CA THR A 196 3.58 38.03 -2.28
C THR A 196 3.28 37.00 -1.20
N GLN A 197 3.08 37.47 0.03
CA GLN A 197 2.72 36.58 1.13
C GLN A 197 1.37 35.89 0.89
N ASP A 198 0.42 36.58 0.25
CA ASP A 198 -0.89 36.02 -0.09
C ASP A 198 -0.76 34.90 -1.15
N GLU A 199 0.13 35.06 -2.14
CA GLU A 199 0.42 33.98 -3.09
C GLU A 199 0.98 32.76 -2.39
N LEU A 200 1.96 32.92 -1.49
CA LEU A 200 2.56 31.80 -0.77
C LEU A 200 1.56 31.07 0.14
N GLN A 201 0.63 31.78 0.79
CA GLN A 201 -0.39 31.17 1.65
C GLN A 201 -1.36 30.28 0.88
N ASN A 202 -1.53 30.49 -0.40
CA ASN A 202 -2.39 29.70 -1.27
C ASN A 202 -1.67 28.49 -1.91
N LEU A 203 -0.39 28.29 -1.65
CA LEU A 203 0.40 27.18 -2.18
C LEU A 203 0.48 26.02 -1.17
N VAL A 204 0.57 24.82 -1.70
CA VAL A 204 0.87 23.62 -0.91
C VAL A 204 2.37 23.49 -0.79
N GLU A 205 2.87 23.49 0.44
CA GLU A 205 4.29 23.43 0.75
C GLU A 205 4.71 22.03 1.14
N TYR A 206 5.80 21.54 0.55
CA TYR A 206 6.44 20.27 0.89
C TYR A 206 7.93 20.48 1.15
N ALA A 207 8.44 19.84 2.20
CA ALA A 207 9.86 19.85 2.51
C ALA A 207 10.42 18.42 2.41
N SER A 208 11.62 18.32 1.86
CA SER A 208 12.43 17.11 1.89
C SER A 208 13.81 17.46 2.44
N PHE A 209 14.39 16.56 3.23
CA PHE A 209 15.74 16.72 3.78
C PHE A 209 16.66 15.67 3.17
N TYR A 210 17.84 16.07 2.75
CA TYR A 210 18.83 15.20 2.12
C TYR A 210 20.17 15.28 2.84
N ARG A 211 20.83 14.14 2.95
CA ARG A 211 22.20 14.02 3.46
C ARG A 211 23.01 13.08 2.57
N ASP A 212 22.94 13.29 1.26
CA ASP A 212 23.73 12.51 0.29
C ASP A 212 25.23 12.66 0.54
N ASP A 213 25.66 13.89 0.83
CA ASP A 213 26.97 14.19 1.39
C ASP A 213 26.79 14.53 2.89
N PRO A 214 27.37 13.73 3.81
CA PRO A 214 27.29 14.00 5.25
C PRO A 214 27.76 15.40 5.66
N ALA A 215 28.65 16.02 4.88
CA ALA A 215 29.15 17.36 5.11
C ALA A 215 28.25 18.48 4.52
N LYS A 216 27.28 18.12 3.69
CA LYS A 216 26.42 19.08 2.96
C LYS A 216 24.96 18.68 3.03
N PRO A 217 24.37 18.55 4.24
CA PRO A 217 22.95 18.29 4.34
C PRO A 217 22.16 19.49 3.82
N GLU A 218 21.05 19.22 3.15
CA GLU A 218 20.23 20.28 2.57
C GLU A 218 18.74 19.97 2.60
N TYR A 219 17.96 21.03 2.59
CA TYR A 219 16.52 20.97 2.37
C TYR A 219 16.20 21.29 0.93
N GLU A 220 15.21 20.58 0.36
CA GLU A 220 14.48 21.00 -0.82
C GLU A 220 13.04 21.31 -0.43
N ILE A 221 12.63 22.56 -0.58
CA ILE A 221 11.29 23.03 -0.25
C ILE A 221 10.58 23.37 -1.55
N ARG A 222 9.45 22.71 -1.79
CA ARG A 222 8.68 22.81 -3.02
C ARG A 222 7.30 23.37 -2.75
N TYR A 223 6.87 24.25 -3.63
CA TYR A 223 5.57 24.92 -3.57
C TYR A 223 4.72 24.55 -4.77
N PHE A 224 3.53 24.05 -4.55
CA PHE A 224 2.59 23.59 -5.58
C PHE A 224 1.29 24.39 -5.49
N LYS A 225 0.60 24.60 -6.63
CA LYS A 225 -0.73 25.21 -6.63
C LYS A 225 -1.78 24.32 -5.97
N SER A 226 -1.64 23.00 -6.15
CA SER A 226 -2.52 22.01 -5.52
C SER A 226 -1.77 20.73 -5.19
N LYS A 227 -2.36 19.86 -4.36
CA LYS A 227 -1.81 18.53 -4.04
C LYS A 227 -1.75 17.59 -5.26
N ALA A 228 -2.53 17.87 -6.31
CA ALA A 228 -2.59 17.05 -7.51
C ALA A 228 -1.52 17.40 -8.55
N ASP A 229 -0.81 18.53 -8.36
CA ASP A 229 0.21 18.96 -9.33
C ASP A 229 1.46 18.10 -9.25
N GLU A 230 1.95 17.65 -10.39
CA GLU A 230 3.17 16.83 -10.48
C GLU A 230 4.45 17.69 -10.39
N ASN A 231 4.38 18.94 -10.90
CA ASN A 231 5.52 19.84 -10.94
C ASN A 231 5.34 20.99 -9.94
N PRO A 232 6.37 21.33 -9.15
CA PRO A 232 6.34 22.49 -8.28
C PRO A 232 6.32 23.78 -9.09
N LEU A 233 5.62 24.78 -8.54
CA LEU A 233 5.70 26.14 -9.07
C LEU A 233 7.02 26.82 -8.70
N TYR A 234 7.50 26.53 -7.48
CA TYR A 234 8.80 26.97 -6.97
C TYR A 234 9.48 25.81 -6.24
N SER A 235 10.80 25.72 -6.37
CA SER A 235 11.64 24.84 -5.56
C SER A 235 12.80 25.63 -4.99
N VAL A 236 13.03 25.56 -3.68
CA VAL A 236 14.08 26.28 -2.97
C VAL A 236 14.98 25.29 -2.25
N THR A 237 16.29 25.33 -2.55
CA THR A 237 17.29 24.50 -1.87
C THR A 237 18.02 25.31 -0.81
N ILE A 238 18.10 24.81 0.42
CA ILE A 238 18.71 25.46 1.58
C ILE A 238 19.80 24.55 2.16
N ASP A 239 20.98 25.12 2.35
CA ASP A 239 22.04 24.48 3.11
C ASP A 239 21.65 24.35 4.59
N ALA A 240 21.56 23.13 5.08
CA ALA A 240 21.09 22.90 6.46
C ALA A 240 22.14 23.28 7.53
N VAL A 241 23.40 23.44 7.18
CA VAL A 241 24.45 23.85 8.13
C VAL A 241 24.47 25.38 8.27
N THR A 242 24.38 26.07 7.14
CA THR A 242 24.57 27.53 7.09
C THR A 242 23.26 28.33 7.01
N GLY A 243 22.17 27.70 6.62
CA GLY A 243 20.90 28.38 6.29
C GLY A 243 20.91 29.15 4.96
N ALA A 244 21.99 29.02 4.17
CA ALA A 244 22.09 29.72 2.90
C ALA A 244 21.17 29.10 1.84
N VAL A 245 20.44 29.95 1.11
CA VAL A 245 19.70 29.52 -0.09
C VAL A 245 20.69 29.31 -1.23
N LYS A 246 20.70 28.10 -1.80
CA LYS A 246 21.65 27.68 -2.85
C LYS A 246 21.06 27.78 -4.25
N GLU A 247 19.80 27.35 -4.40
CA GLU A 247 19.17 27.25 -5.71
C GLU A 247 17.68 27.55 -5.62
N VAL A 248 17.16 28.21 -6.64
CA VAL A 248 15.72 28.43 -6.83
C VAL A 248 15.34 28.11 -8.26
N GLN A 249 14.42 27.18 -8.43
CA GLN A 249 13.83 26.82 -9.73
C GLN A 249 12.39 27.38 -9.80
N LYS A 250 12.03 27.89 -10.97
CA LYS A 250 10.69 28.42 -11.29
C LYS A 250 10.07 27.61 -12.40
#